data_cac892430b3b5a3b22a220e2c6625d2a
#
_entry.id   cac892430b3b5a3b22a220e2c6625d2a
#
_cell.length_a   1.000
_cell.length_b   1.000
_cell.length_c   1.000
_cell.angle_alpha   90.00
_cell.angle_beta   90.00
_cell.angle_gamma   90.00
#
_symmetry.space_group_name_H-M   'P 1'
#
loop_
_entity.id
_entity.type
_entity.pdbx_description
1 polymer ?
#
loop_
_entity_poly.entity_id
_entity_poly.type
_entity_poly.pdbx_seq_one_letter_code
_entity_poly.pdbx_strand_id
1 'polypeptide(L)'
;VEDISAMLCDKGVDNRIYYGLGQTKNVNAVRFETDAQLKMHKLYSRLTGRHGFASKRATENLIQALRKYAPDIIHLHNLHGFYINLPLLFSYIKEADIPVVWTLHDCWAFTGHCAHFDHAKCAKWKTGCGRCPQRFEYPRALIDASAVNFSVKKKLFTGLRCCTVVTPSNWLAKLVGESFLREYPGRVIPNGIDTAVFAPTGIEKNGRVVLA
;
A
#
# COMPACT_ATOMS: atom_id res chain seq x y z
N VAL A 1 3.64 -9.21 -6.09
CA VAL A 1 2.27 -9.20 -6.65
C VAL A 1 2.22 -10.06 -7.90
N GLU A 2 3.17 -9.92 -8.83
CA GLU A 2 3.20 -10.69 -10.08
C GLU A 2 3.29 -12.20 -9.81
N ASP A 3 4.16 -12.63 -8.88
CA ASP A 3 4.29 -14.04 -8.49
C ASP A 3 2.98 -14.60 -7.93
N ILE A 4 2.26 -13.81 -7.12
CA ILE A 4 0.93 -14.20 -6.62
C ILE A 4 -0.04 -14.38 -7.79
N SER A 5 -0.04 -13.45 -8.75
CA SER A 5 -0.89 -13.55 -9.94
C SER A 5 -0.58 -14.79 -10.76
N ALA A 6 0.69 -15.10 -10.98
CA ALA A 6 1.12 -16.31 -11.68
C ALA A 6 0.63 -17.59 -10.95
N MET A 7 0.87 -17.66 -9.64
CA MET A 7 0.41 -18.81 -8.82
C MET A 7 -1.12 -18.98 -8.82
N LEU A 8 -1.88 -17.88 -8.87
CA LEU A 8 -3.33 -17.92 -8.97
C LEU A 8 -3.78 -18.47 -10.34
N CYS A 9 -3.13 -18.03 -11.42
CA CYS A 9 -3.38 -18.56 -12.77
C CYS A 9 -3.11 -20.06 -12.83
N ASP A 10 -1.98 -20.53 -12.27
CA ASP A 10 -1.63 -21.96 -12.23
C ASP A 10 -2.67 -22.80 -11.47
N LYS A 11 -3.41 -22.18 -10.56
CA LYS A 11 -4.52 -22.80 -9.82
C LYS A 11 -5.88 -22.62 -10.49
N GLY A 12 -5.93 -22.05 -11.69
CA GLY A 12 -7.18 -21.79 -12.41
C GLY A 12 -8.03 -20.66 -11.83
N VAL A 13 -7.44 -19.79 -11.00
CA VAL A 13 -8.13 -18.63 -10.42
C VAL A 13 -7.97 -17.43 -11.35
N ASP A 14 -9.10 -16.90 -11.85
CA ASP A 14 -9.10 -15.65 -12.63
C ASP A 14 -8.65 -14.50 -11.73
N ASN A 15 -7.68 -13.72 -12.20
CA ASN A 15 -7.16 -12.59 -11.45
C ASN A 15 -6.68 -11.46 -12.35
N ARG A 16 -6.73 -10.24 -11.85
CA ARG A 16 -6.22 -9.03 -12.52
C ARG A 16 -5.42 -8.17 -11.57
N ILE A 17 -4.34 -7.59 -12.09
CA ILE A 17 -3.52 -6.61 -11.39
C ILE A 17 -3.85 -5.23 -11.94
N TYR A 18 -4.33 -4.33 -11.09
CA TYR A 18 -4.47 -2.92 -11.42
C TYR A 18 -3.33 -2.13 -10.77
N TYR A 19 -2.57 -1.38 -11.57
CA TYR A 19 -1.42 -0.64 -11.06
C TYR A 19 -1.35 0.79 -11.63
N GLY A 20 -0.79 1.71 -10.86
CA GLY A 20 -0.64 3.11 -11.27
C GLY A 20 0.80 3.47 -11.65
N LEU A 21 1.79 2.81 -11.04
CA LEU A 21 3.21 3.15 -11.21
C LEU A 21 4.02 1.92 -11.57
N GLY A 22 5.00 2.10 -12.46
CA GLY A 22 5.91 1.04 -12.91
C GLY A 22 5.54 0.50 -14.29
N GLN A 23 6.19 -0.59 -14.64
CA GLN A 23 5.98 -1.35 -15.87
C GLN A 23 6.00 -2.83 -15.54
N THR A 24 5.21 -3.62 -16.24
CA THR A 24 5.15 -5.07 -16.10
C THR A 24 4.92 -5.73 -17.45
N LYS A 25 5.37 -6.96 -17.61
CA LYS A 25 5.05 -7.82 -18.74
C LYS A 25 3.88 -8.77 -18.44
N ASN A 26 3.31 -8.74 -17.24
CA ASN A 26 2.20 -9.59 -16.85
C ASN A 26 0.95 -9.23 -17.68
N VAL A 27 0.42 -10.21 -18.40
CA VAL A 27 -0.73 -10.06 -19.31
C VAL A 27 -2.04 -9.72 -18.58
N ASN A 28 -2.11 -10.05 -17.29
CA ASN A 28 -3.27 -9.77 -16.44
C ASN A 28 -3.18 -8.38 -15.77
N ALA A 29 -2.12 -7.62 -16.08
CA ALA A 29 -1.90 -6.32 -15.46
C ALA A 29 -2.43 -5.18 -16.33
N VAL A 30 -3.20 -4.28 -15.71
CA VAL A 30 -3.80 -3.12 -16.35
C VAL A 30 -3.33 -1.85 -15.64
N ARG A 31 -2.65 -0.97 -16.37
CA ARG A 31 -2.28 0.33 -15.86
C ARG A 31 -3.47 1.29 -16.00
N PHE A 32 -3.89 1.90 -14.89
CA PHE A 32 -5.04 2.80 -14.88
C PHE A 32 -4.70 4.28 -14.72
N GLU A 33 -3.41 4.61 -14.53
CA GLU A 33 -2.91 5.99 -14.37
C GLU A 33 -1.88 6.32 -15.45
N THR A 34 -1.82 7.57 -15.89
CA THR A 34 -0.83 8.06 -16.86
C THR A 34 0.34 8.75 -16.14
N ASP A 35 1.50 8.85 -16.82
CA ASP A 35 2.67 9.52 -16.24
C ASP A 35 2.41 11.02 -15.96
N ALA A 36 1.60 11.67 -16.79
CA ALA A 36 1.20 13.06 -16.58
C ALA A 36 0.36 13.22 -15.30
N GLN A 37 -0.60 12.34 -15.10
CA GLN A 37 -1.45 12.31 -13.91
C GLN A 37 -0.64 11.99 -12.64
N LEU A 38 0.31 11.04 -12.72
CA LEU A 38 1.26 10.76 -11.63
C LEU A 38 2.07 11.99 -11.23
N LYS A 39 2.61 12.72 -12.23
CA LYS A 39 3.37 13.95 -11.97
C LYS A 39 2.50 15.03 -11.32
N MET A 40 1.26 15.19 -11.78
CA MET A 40 0.30 16.13 -11.18
C MET A 40 -0.07 15.73 -9.74
N HIS A 41 -0.32 14.46 -9.48
CA HIS A 41 -0.60 13.97 -8.12
C HIS A 41 0.60 14.20 -7.19
N LYS A 42 1.82 13.91 -7.67
CA LYS A 42 3.05 14.16 -6.92
C LYS A 42 3.22 15.64 -6.57
N LEU A 43 2.98 16.53 -7.54
CA LEU A 43 3.00 17.99 -7.31
C LEU A 43 1.94 18.42 -6.30
N TYR A 44 0.69 17.97 -6.49
CA TYR A 44 -0.40 18.24 -5.55
C TYR A 44 -0.04 17.79 -4.13
N SER A 45 0.45 16.56 -3.97
CA SER A 45 0.86 16.02 -2.68
C SER A 45 1.99 16.83 -2.03
N ARG A 46 2.98 17.25 -2.84
CA ARG A 46 4.09 18.06 -2.37
C ARG A 46 3.66 19.45 -1.88
N LEU A 47 2.73 20.09 -2.58
CA LEU A 47 2.23 21.43 -2.22
C LEU A 47 1.28 21.38 -1.03
N THR A 48 0.40 20.40 -0.97
CA THR A 48 -0.71 20.35 0.00
C THR A 48 -0.48 19.42 1.19
N GLY A 49 0.51 18.51 1.13
CA GLY A 49 0.68 17.43 2.09
C GLY A 49 -0.40 16.33 2.00
N ARG A 50 -1.27 16.35 0.99
CA ARG A 50 -2.43 15.46 0.83
C ARG A 50 -2.11 14.27 -0.07
N HIS A 51 -1.27 13.37 0.41
CA HIS A 51 -0.84 12.17 -0.30
C HIS A 51 -1.96 11.10 -0.34
N GLY A 52 -2.33 10.65 -1.53
CA GLY A 52 -3.43 9.70 -1.74
C GLY A 52 -4.82 10.36 -1.90
N PHE A 53 -4.88 11.66 -2.18
CA PHE A 53 -6.14 12.40 -2.29
C PHE A 53 -6.35 13.09 -3.66
N ALA A 54 -5.44 12.91 -4.62
CA ALA A 54 -5.62 13.34 -6.01
C ALA A 54 -6.05 12.17 -6.91
N SER A 55 -5.75 12.18 -8.20
CA SER A 55 -6.03 11.09 -9.18
C SER A 55 -7.50 10.64 -9.21
N LYS A 56 -8.45 11.56 -9.08
CA LYS A 56 -9.89 11.23 -9.04
C LYS A 56 -10.33 10.47 -10.29
N ARG A 57 -10.07 11.02 -11.48
CA ARG A 57 -10.51 10.43 -12.76
C ARG A 57 -9.92 9.03 -12.98
N ALA A 58 -8.64 8.83 -12.66
CA ALA A 58 -8.01 7.51 -12.79
C ALA A 58 -8.65 6.51 -11.82
N THR A 59 -8.95 6.93 -10.59
CA THR A 59 -9.64 6.08 -9.61
C THR A 59 -11.09 5.77 -10.02
N GLU A 60 -11.81 6.71 -10.60
CA GLU A 60 -13.15 6.49 -11.15
C GLU A 60 -13.11 5.45 -12.28
N ASN A 61 -12.14 5.55 -13.20
CA ASN A 61 -11.93 4.55 -14.25
C ASN A 61 -11.60 3.16 -13.67
N LEU A 62 -10.76 3.11 -12.63
CA LEU A 62 -10.48 1.86 -11.90
C LEU A 62 -11.75 1.28 -11.29
N ILE A 63 -12.58 2.08 -10.63
CA ILE A 63 -13.84 1.64 -10.02
C ILE A 63 -14.80 1.10 -11.09
N GLN A 64 -14.90 1.75 -12.26
CA GLN A 64 -15.70 1.24 -13.37
C GLN A 64 -15.19 -0.12 -13.86
N ALA A 65 -13.86 -0.28 -13.96
CA ALA A 65 -13.25 -1.55 -14.34
C ALA A 65 -13.52 -2.64 -13.29
N LEU A 66 -13.42 -2.30 -11.99
CA LEU A 66 -13.74 -3.22 -10.89
C LEU A 66 -15.23 -3.62 -10.90
N ARG A 67 -16.15 -2.69 -11.12
CA ARG A 67 -17.58 -2.99 -11.25
C ARG A 67 -17.88 -3.94 -12.41
N LYS A 68 -17.18 -3.77 -13.53
CA LYS A 68 -17.31 -4.67 -14.70
C LYS A 68 -16.70 -6.04 -14.46
N TYR A 69 -15.56 -6.09 -13.77
CA TYR A 69 -14.86 -7.34 -13.46
C TYR A 69 -15.55 -8.12 -12.34
N ALA A 70 -16.23 -7.42 -11.42
CA ALA A 70 -16.97 -7.95 -10.28
C ALA A 70 -16.12 -8.94 -9.43
N PRO A 71 -15.01 -8.48 -8.82
CA PRO A 71 -14.14 -9.37 -8.08
C PRO A 71 -14.78 -9.89 -6.80
N ASP A 72 -14.56 -11.15 -6.46
CA ASP A 72 -14.97 -11.75 -5.19
C ASP A 72 -14.11 -11.26 -4.03
N ILE A 73 -12.84 -10.89 -4.29
CA ILE A 73 -11.87 -10.43 -3.30
C ILE A 73 -11.02 -9.32 -3.91
N ILE A 74 -10.72 -8.27 -3.12
CA ILE A 74 -9.74 -7.24 -3.47
C ILE A 74 -8.50 -7.43 -2.61
N HIS A 75 -7.34 -7.63 -3.26
CA HIS A 75 -6.05 -7.66 -2.57
C HIS A 75 -5.33 -6.32 -2.73
N LEU A 76 -5.22 -5.56 -1.65
CA LEU A 76 -4.57 -4.26 -1.63
C LEU A 76 -3.09 -4.39 -1.27
N HIS A 77 -2.27 -3.63 -2.00
CA HIS A 77 -0.86 -3.39 -1.71
C HIS A 77 -0.61 -1.88 -1.68
N ASN A 78 0.62 -1.44 -1.55
CA ASN A 78 1.11 -0.05 -1.53
C ASN A 78 0.21 1.01 -2.19
N LEU A 79 -0.71 1.61 -1.45
CA LEU A 79 -1.66 2.61 -1.96
C LEU A 79 -1.07 4.04 -2.02
N HIS A 80 0.21 4.23 -1.72
CA HIS A 80 0.84 5.54 -1.56
C HIS A 80 1.72 5.99 -2.74
N GLY A 81 1.57 5.40 -3.90
CA GLY A 81 2.40 5.68 -5.09
C GLY A 81 1.97 6.89 -5.95
N PHE A 82 1.20 7.85 -5.44
CA PHE A 82 0.67 9.03 -6.15
C PHE A 82 -0.27 8.70 -7.33
N TYR A 83 -1.03 7.64 -7.26
CA TYR A 83 -1.85 7.14 -8.36
C TYR A 83 -3.31 6.86 -7.99
N ILE A 84 -3.69 6.99 -6.72
CA ILE A 84 -5.02 6.61 -6.23
C ILE A 84 -5.69 7.74 -5.44
N ASN A 85 -7.02 7.83 -5.52
CA ASN A 85 -7.84 8.63 -4.62
C ASN A 85 -8.46 7.73 -3.56
N LEU A 86 -7.92 7.76 -2.36
CA LEU A 86 -8.34 6.91 -1.25
C LEU A 86 -9.83 7.05 -0.89
N PRO A 87 -10.40 8.29 -0.78
CA PRO A 87 -11.82 8.44 -0.51
C PRO A 87 -12.71 7.69 -1.51
N LEU A 88 -12.45 7.81 -2.80
CA LEU A 88 -13.25 7.15 -3.84
C LEU A 88 -13.10 5.63 -3.76
N LEU A 89 -11.86 5.13 -3.66
CA LEU A 89 -11.62 3.69 -3.60
C LEU A 89 -12.30 3.05 -2.39
N PHE A 90 -12.10 3.61 -1.19
CA PHE A 90 -12.66 3.02 0.03
C PHE A 90 -14.17 3.22 0.16
N SER A 91 -14.74 4.29 -0.42
CA SER A 91 -16.19 4.40 -0.54
C SER A 91 -16.77 3.28 -1.40
N TYR A 92 -16.15 3.00 -2.55
CA TYR A 92 -16.56 1.90 -3.42
C TYR A 92 -16.43 0.53 -2.72
N ILE A 93 -15.30 0.25 -2.06
CA ILE A 93 -15.09 -1.03 -1.36
C ILE A 93 -16.17 -1.24 -0.28
N LYS A 94 -16.49 -0.20 0.50
CA LYS A 94 -17.51 -0.26 1.54
C LYS A 94 -18.93 -0.42 0.96
N GLU A 95 -19.23 0.29 -0.11
CA GLU A 95 -20.53 0.21 -0.80
C GLU A 95 -20.76 -1.17 -1.41
N ALA A 96 -19.74 -1.70 -2.09
CA ALA A 96 -19.79 -2.99 -2.75
C ALA A 96 -19.65 -4.18 -1.78
N ASP A 97 -19.22 -3.92 -0.54
CA ASP A 97 -19.02 -4.90 0.53
C ASP A 97 -18.10 -6.07 0.15
N ILE A 98 -17.10 -5.79 -0.68
CA ILE A 98 -16.18 -6.79 -1.18
C ILE A 98 -15.14 -7.12 -0.10
N PRO A 99 -14.87 -8.41 0.18
CA PRO A 99 -13.80 -8.84 1.07
C PRO A 99 -12.44 -8.29 0.64
N VAL A 100 -11.64 -7.85 1.63
CA VAL A 100 -10.33 -7.25 1.41
C VAL A 100 -9.24 -8.06 2.08
N VAL A 101 -8.19 -8.38 1.34
CA VAL A 101 -6.88 -8.73 1.89
C VAL A 101 -5.97 -7.52 1.71
N TRP A 102 -5.35 -7.02 2.77
CA TRP A 102 -4.49 -5.86 2.68
C TRP A 102 -3.07 -6.17 3.16
N THR A 103 -2.15 -6.35 2.23
CA THR A 103 -0.73 -6.55 2.54
C THR A 103 -0.03 -5.21 2.71
N LEU A 104 0.41 -4.95 3.93
CA LEU A 104 1.20 -3.77 4.28
C LEU A 104 2.69 -4.08 4.14
N HIS A 105 3.43 -3.17 3.51
CA HIS A 105 4.89 -3.28 3.36
C HIS A 105 5.63 -2.23 4.18
N ASP A 106 4.91 -1.25 4.70
CA ASP A 106 5.41 -0.16 5.54
C ASP A 106 4.31 0.39 6.46
N CYS A 107 4.59 1.48 7.16
CA CYS A 107 3.70 2.07 8.15
C CYS A 107 2.77 3.15 7.58
N TRP A 108 2.86 3.48 6.29
CA TRP A 108 2.09 4.60 5.73
C TRP A 108 0.58 4.46 5.92
N ALA A 109 0.04 3.25 5.86
CA ALA A 109 -1.39 3.01 5.97
C ALA A 109 -1.98 3.59 7.27
N PHE A 110 -1.28 3.47 8.39
CA PHE A 110 -1.76 3.90 9.71
C PHE A 110 -1.08 5.16 10.27
N THR A 111 -0.27 5.86 9.47
CA THR A 111 0.29 7.17 9.82
C THR A 111 -0.41 8.30 9.07
N GLY A 112 -0.21 9.54 9.50
CA GLY A 112 -0.74 10.70 8.79
C GLY A 112 0.13 11.17 7.61
N HIS A 113 1.39 10.66 7.52
CA HIS A 113 2.34 11.14 6.52
C HIS A 113 3.36 10.08 6.13
N CYS A 114 4.25 9.72 7.02
CA CYS A 114 5.46 8.95 6.75
C CYS A 114 5.20 7.44 6.55
N ALA A 115 6.05 6.79 5.75
CA ALA A 115 6.08 5.35 5.59
C ALA A 115 6.87 4.65 6.71
N HIS A 116 7.89 5.34 7.27
CA HIS A 116 8.70 4.87 8.38
C HIS A 116 8.89 6.00 9.39
N PHE A 117 8.88 5.69 10.67
CA PHE A 117 8.97 6.68 11.75
C PHE A 117 10.03 6.35 12.80
N ASP A 118 10.71 5.20 12.67
CA ASP A 118 11.68 4.72 13.66
C ASP A 118 12.86 5.67 13.82
N HIS A 119 13.41 6.19 12.72
CA HIS A 119 14.48 7.17 12.73
C HIS A 119 14.12 8.42 13.57
N ALA A 120 12.90 8.91 13.43
CA ALA A 120 12.40 10.07 14.18
C ALA A 120 11.89 9.69 15.57
N LYS A 121 11.91 8.41 15.95
CA LYS A 121 11.35 7.88 17.22
C LYS A 121 9.95 8.42 17.52
N CYS A 122 9.12 8.57 16.47
CA CYS A 122 7.81 9.20 16.56
C CYS A 122 6.74 8.19 16.97
N ALA A 123 6.03 8.44 18.06
CA ALA A 123 4.92 7.62 18.54
C ALA A 123 3.52 8.22 18.30
N LYS A 124 3.42 9.37 17.62
CA LYS A 124 2.15 10.10 17.43
C LYS A 124 1.11 9.30 16.67
N TRP A 125 1.53 8.42 15.74
CA TRP A 125 0.65 7.57 14.96
C TRP A 125 -0.25 6.64 15.80
N LYS A 126 0.08 6.40 17.06
CA LYS A 126 -0.73 5.57 17.97
C LYS A 126 -2.05 6.25 18.36
N THR A 127 -2.03 7.55 18.53
CA THR A 127 -3.17 8.32 19.04
C THR A 127 -3.66 9.42 18.09
N GLY A 128 -2.76 10.02 17.32
CA GLY A 128 -3.08 11.07 16.34
C GLY A 128 -1.83 11.76 15.84
N CYS A 129 -1.64 11.80 14.51
CA CYS A 129 -0.54 12.55 13.91
C CYS A 129 -0.78 14.07 13.97
N GLY A 130 0.27 14.84 13.75
CA GLY A 130 0.31 16.30 13.72
C GLY A 130 1.71 16.81 14.03
N ARG A 131 2.08 18.01 13.53
CA ARG A 131 3.43 18.56 13.63
C ARG A 131 4.47 17.49 13.27
N CYS A 132 4.36 16.95 12.02
CA CYS A 132 5.16 15.82 11.57
C CYS A 132 6.65 16.16 11.52
N PRO A 133 7.52 15.46 12.29
CA PRO A 133 8.95 15.74 12.26
C PRO A 133 9.60 15.35 10.93
N GLN A 134 8.94 14.44 10.17
CA GLN A 134 9.41 13.90 8.90
C GLN A 134 8.69 14.51 7.69
N ARG A 135 8.10 15.71 7.82
CA ARG A 135 7.37 16.37 6.73
C ARG A 135 8.18 16.52 5.44
N PHE A 136 9.49 16.68 5.57
CA PHE A 136 10.41 16.85 4.44
C PHE A 136 11.02 15.55 3.92
N GLU A 137 10.74 14.43 4.61
CA GLU A 137 11.07 13.07 4.15
C GLU A 137 9.96 12.52 3.24
N TYR A 138 10.12 11.28 2.80
CA TYR A 138 9.09 10.66 1.94
C TYR A 138 7.77 10.37 2.69
N PRO A 139 6.64 10.76 2.10
CA PRO A 139 6.38 11.56 0.90
C PRO A 139 6.51 13.07 1.17
N ARG A 140 7.53 13.68 0.62
CA ARG A 140 7.92 15.07 0.92
C ARG A 140 6.78 16.07 0.70
N ALA A 141 6.52 16.97 1.68
CA ALA A 141 5.46 17.96 1.63
C ALA A 141 5.90 19.33 2.18
N LEU A 142 5.37 20.42 1.58
CA LEU A 142 5.59 21.78 2.05
C LEU A 142 4.65 22.11 3.22
N ILE A 143 3.41 21.64 3.15
CA ILE A 143 2.40 21.83 4.18
C ILE A 143 2.26 20.56 5.01
N ASP A 144 2.21 20.70 6.33
CA ASP A 144 1.93 19.58 7.23
C ASP A 144 0.43 19.31 7.31
N ALA A 145 -0.02 18.33 6.54
CA ALA A 145 -1.38 17.84 6.58
C ALA A 145 -1.52 16.54 7.41
N SER A 146 -0.50 16.16 8.20
CA SER A 146 -0.46 14.86 8.86
C SER A 146 -1.62 14.61 9.82
N ALA A 147 -2.10 15.63 10.54
CA ALA A 147 -3.24 15.51 11.44
C ALA A 147 -4.54 15.19 10.67
N VAL A 148 -4.81 15.94 9.62
CA VAL A 148 -6.00 15.76 8.78
C VAL A 148 -5.93 14.42 8.04
N ASN A 149 -4.77 14.08 7.46
CA ASN A 149 -4.58 12.81 6.76
C ASN A 149 -4.80 11.62 7.71
N PHE A 150 -4.28 11.69 8.93
CA PHE A 150 -4.49 10.63 9.93
C PHE A 150 -5.97 10.42 10.22
N SER A 151 -6.70 11.49 10.54
CA SER A 151 -8.13 11.42 10.83
C SER A 151 -8.93 10.88 9.65
N VAL A 152 -8.66 11.36 8.45
CA VAL A 152 -9.35 10.91 7.24
C VAL A 152 -9.02 9.44 6.93
N LYS A 153 -7.74 9.05 6.99
CA LYS A 153 -7.33 7.66 6.75
C LYS A 153 -7.92 6.72 7.78
N LYS A 154 -7.93 7.09 9.06
CA LYS A 154 -8.61 6.32 10.10
C LYS A 154 -10.07 6.07 9.72
N LYS A 155 -10.83 7.13 9.36
CA LYS A 155 -12.23 7.00 8.95
C LYS A 155 -12.42 6.14 7.70
N LEU A 156 -11.53 6.26 6.71
CA LEU A 156 -11.62 5.51 5.46
C LEU A 156 -11.27 4.03 5.63
N PHE A 157 -10.21 3.75 6.38
CA PHE A 157 -9.58 2.43 6.47
C PHE A 157 -10.16 1.55 7.57
N THR A 158 -10.96 2.10 8.47
CA THR A 158 -11.69 1.34 9.50
C THR A 158 -13.13 1.06 9.07
N GLY A 159 -13.77 0.06 9.69
CA GLY A 159 -15.17 -0.30 9.45
C GLY A 159 -15.41 -1.02 8.12
N LEU A 160 -14.42 -1.71 7.55
CA LEU A 160 -14.64 -2.70 6.48
C LEU A 160 -15.19 -3.98 7.13
N ARG A 161 -16.29 -4.52 6.61
CA ARG A 161 -16.95 -5.69 7.20
C ARG A 161 -16.09 -6.95 7.15
N CYS A 162 -15.37 -7.16 6.06
CA CYS A 162 -14.48 -8.29 5.86
C CYS A 162 -13.11 -7.78 5.37
N CYS A 163 -12.16 -7.65 6.29
CA CYS A 163 -10.79 -7.24 5.97
C CYS A 163 -9.78 -8.05 6.79
N THR A 164 -8.76 -8.56 6.13
CA THR A 164 -7.59 -9.20 6.77
C THR A 164 -6.34 -8.42 6.44
N VAL A 165 -5.59 -8.01 7.46
CA VAL A 165 -4.30 -7.34 7.27
C VAL A 165 -3.18 -8.35 7.27
N VAL A 166 -2.33 -8.30 6.24
CA VAL A 166 -1.14 -9.15 6.10
C VAL A 166 0.11 -8.28 6.26
N THR A 167 1.10 -8.78 6.98
CA THR A 167 2.40 -8.12 7.16
C THR A 167 3.55 -9.09 6.88
N PRO A 168 4.69 -8.63 6.32
CA PRO A 168 5.82 -9.49 6.02
C PRO A 168 6.68 -9.82 7.24
N SER A 169 6.39 -9.26 8.40
CA SER A 169 7.19 -9.46 9.62
C SER A 169 6.37 -9.29 10.90
N ASN A 170 6.81 -9.94 11.95
CA ASN A 170 6.26 -9.76 13.31
C ASN A 170 6.42 -8.32 13.81
N TRP A 171 7.49 -7.63 13.41
CA TRP A 171 7.71 -6.22 13.74
C TRP A 171 6.56 -5.35 13.23
N LEU A 172 6.24 -5.44 11.94
CA LEU A 172 5.14 -4.65 11.37
C LEU A 172 3.77 -5.09 11.91
N ALA A 173 3.56 -6.40 12.15
CA ALA A 173 2.35 -6.92 12.78
C ALA A 173 2.10 -6.30 14.16
N LYS A 174 3.15 -6.19 14.99
CA LYS A 174 3.08 -5.53 16.30
C LYS A 174 2.65 -4.06 16.15
N LEU A 175 3.23 -3.32 15.20
CA LEU A 175 2.86 -1.92 14.97
C LEU A 175 1.40 -1.78 14.50
N VAL A 176 0.94 -2.66 13.62
CA VAL A 176 -0.47 -2.71 13.20
C VAL A 176 -1.39 -2.92 14.41
N GLY A 177 -1.04 -3.84 15.31
CA GLY A 177 -1.78 -4.11 16.54
C GLY A 177 -1.84 -2.92 17.53
N GLU A 178 -0.92 -1.96 17.40
CA GLU A 178 -0.91 -0.73 18.19
C GLU A 178 -1.58 0.46 17.46
N SER A 179 -1.96 0.27 16.18
CA SER A 179 -2.56 1.30 15.33
C SER A 179 -4.10 1.24 15.32
N PHE A 180 -4.73 2.13 14.57
CA PHE A 180 -6.17 2.08 14.35
C PHE A 180 -6.62 0.89 13.46
N LEU A 181 -5.68 0.21 12.78
CA LEU A 181 -5.99 -1.00 12.00
C LEU A 181 -6.06 -2.27 12.86
N ARG A 182 -5.81 -2.18 14.17
CA ARG A 182 -5.91 -3.30 15.12
C ARG A 182 -7.27 -3.98 15.19
N GLU A 183 -8.32 -3.36 14.64
CA GLU A 183 -9.66 -3.95 14.57
C GLU A 183 -9.73 -5.15 13.62
N TYR A 184 -8.79 -5.26 12.69
CA TYR A 184 -8.78 -6.33 11.70
C TYR A 184 -7.92 -7.51 12.14
N PRO A 185 -8.33 -8.75 11.82
CA PRO A 185 -7.48 -9.92 12.02
C PRO A 185 -6.17 -9.75 11.22
N GLY A 186 -5.05 -10.01 11.88
CA GLY A 186 -3.72 -9.92 11.29
C GLY A 186 -3.15 -11.31 10.94
N ARG A 187 -2.35 -11.37 9.88
CA ARG A 187 -1.54 -12.53 9.51
C ARG A 187 -0.13 -12.09 9.19
N VAL A 188 0.87 -12.84 9.65
CA VAL A 188 2.26 -12.64 9.24
C VAL A 188 2.58 -13.65 8.16
N ILE A 189 2.88 -13.13 6.96
CA ILE A 189 3.28 -13.92 5.80
C ILE A 189 4.56 -13.29 5.26
N PRO A 190 5.74 -13.88 5.52
CA PRO A 190 7.01 -13.36 5.02
C PRO A 190 7.04 -13.26 3.50
N ASN A 191 7.83 -12.31 2.99
CA ASN A 191 8.06 -12.24 1.55
C ASN A 191 8.77 -13.50 1.07
N GLY A 192 8.25 -14.10 -0.01
CA GLY A 192 8.92 -15.20 -0.69
C GLY A 192 10.09 -14.72 -1.54
N ILE A 193 11.02 -15.61 -1.80
CA ILE A 193 12.11 -15.43 -2.77
C ILE A 193 12.14 -16.64 -3.71
N ASP A 194 12.64 -16.42 -4.92
CA ASP A 194 12.89 -17.51 -5.85
C ASP A 194 14.15 -18.29 -5.42
N THR A 195 13.93 -19.47 -4.85
CA THR A 195 15.01 -20.32 -4.35
C THR A 195 15.84 -20.99 -5.47
N ALA A 196 15.38 -20.98 -6.70
CA ALA A 196 16.17 -21.41 -7.85
C ALA A 196 17.24 -20.35 -8.22
N VAL A 197 16.90 -19.07 -8.03
CA VAL A 197 17.82 -17.95 -8.24
C VAL A 197 18.69 -17.70 -7.01
N PHE A 198 18.10 -17.73 -5.82
CA PHE A 198 18.79 -17.46 -4.53
C PHE A 198 19.12 -18.78 -3.83
N ALA A 199 19.87 -19.64 -4.49
CA ALA A 199 20.37 -20.90 -3.93
C ALA A 199 21.81 -20.73 -3.37
N PRO A 200 22.20 -21.52 -2.36
CA PRO A 200 23.61 -21.61 -1.93
C PRO A 200 24.48 -22.04 -3.09
N THR A 201 25.49 -21.28 -3.42
CA THR A 201 26.38 -21.56 -4.58
C THR A 201 27.42 -22.64 -4.30
N GLY A 202 27.55 -23.12 -3.06
CA GLY A 202 28.60 -24.05 -2.65
C GLY A 202 30.02 -23.46 -2.67
N ILE A 203 30.18 -22.19 -2.99
CA ILE A 203 31.46 -21.50 -3.03
C ILE A 203 31.95 -21.28 -1.60
N GLU A 204 33.08 -21.89 -1.23
CA GLU A 204 33.77 -21.56 0.02
C GLU A 204 34.19 -20.10 0.00
N LYS A 205 33.71 -19.32 0.96
CA LYS A 205 34.04 -17.92 1.08
C LYS A 205 35.41 -17.77 1.75
N ASN A 206 36.42 -17.48 0.97
CA ASN A 206 37.72 -17.07 1.50
C ASN A 206 37.65 -15.64 2.03
N GLY A 207 37.12 -15.47 3.21
CA GLY A 207 37.50 -14.45 4.18
C GLY A 207 37.06 -13.01 3.98
N ARG A 208 36.47 -12.55 2.84
CA ARG A 208 36.05 -11.17 2.68
C ARG A 208 34.59 -11.08 2.19
N VAL A 209 33.72 -10.44 2.98
CA VAL A 209 32.36 -10.13 2.60
C VAL A 209 32.28 -8.64 2.25
N VAL A 210 31.86 -8.32 1.03
CA VAL A 210 31.48 -6.95 0.65
C VAL A 210 29.98 -6.82 0.86
N LEU A 211 29.57 -5.92 1.74
CA LEU A 211 28.19 -5.49 1.88
C LEU A 211 28.00 -4.25 1.01
N ALA A 212 27.15 -4.33 0.01
CA ALA A 212 26.77 -3.22 -0.86
C ALA A 212 25.41 -2.65 -0.45
#